data_a27c2d32f994402a81121538611ff423
#
_entry.id   a27c2d32f994402a81121538611ff423
#
_cell.length_a   1.000
_cell.length_b   1.000
_cell.length_c   1.000
_cell.angle_alpha   90.00
_cell.angle_beta   90.00
_cell.angle_gamma   90.00
#
_symmetry.space_group_name_H-M   'P 1'
#
loop_
_entity.id
_entity.type
_entity.pdbx_description
1 polymer ?
#
loop_
_entity_poly.entity_id
_entity_poly.type
_entity_poly.pdbx_seq_one_letter_code
_entity_poly.pdbx_strand_id
1 'polypeptide(L)'
;MLDAYKELRVDGGGAYIRLSSLENLKAVDAIVFDCDGVLIDARRSYDAAIRKSIQHIFTSLTGCRMPLSIIPIDVIYNLRLSGGFNFDWDSTYVITLMLFTSLPKDFQKAFSEVAQRLEGKTATQRLVSASSTLRGKLPKDYFQREGSKIKQKLKQLTKTKIADKDAAVGLLLQLAEREGYLQHLRDFIRFLNYPSEAKQSIISTVFDEFFYGAELFKQIYGFKGELGVKHGLIEKEERIVSLETLKALTEMLGEGRLGLATGRGSLAAKKTLGEALNYFNSKAMVFLEDLKYKMGGRDDLIRPYVKPEPYSLLEAVASIGGTNAVLYVGNSSEDFILVNKANKVKNIFLFAGCYALQNHSGKMLNLFAEAKAEMILPTVNALPKVLKVIKGEQG
;
A
#
# COMPACT_ATOMS: atom_id res chain seq x y z
N MET A 1 -4.74 27.03 -11.82
CA MET A 1 -4.92 25.56 -11.85
C MET A 1 -6.39 25.17 -11.70
N LEU A 2 -7.11 25.69 -10.71
CA LEU A 2 -8.53 25.36 -10.51
C LEU A 2 -9.51 26.19 -11.35
N ASP A 3 -9.05 27.13 -12.14
CA ASP A 3 -9.89 27.99 -13.01
C ASP A 3 -10.69 27.20 -14.07
N ALA A 4 -10.22 26.01 -14.44
CA ALA A 4 -10.92 25.10 -15.34
C ALA A 4 -11.97 24.22 -14.64
N TYR A 5 -12.16 24.40 -13.32
CA TYR A 5 -13.07 23.62 -12.49
C TYR A 5 -14.19 24.47 -11.93
N LYS A 6 -15.37 23.88 -11.86
CA LYS A 6 -16.49 24.39 -11.06
C LYS A 6 -16.37 23.83 -9.65
N GLU A 7 -16.29 24.69 -8.66
CA GLU A 7 -16.30 24.29 -7.24
C GLU A 7 -17.75 24.09 -6.77
N LEU A 8 -17.96 23.01 -6.03
CA LEU A 8 -19.19 22.71 -5.29
C LEU A 8 -18.85 22.46 -3.83
N ARG A 9 -19.49 23.17 -2.92
CA ARG A 9 -19.34 22.91 -1.49
C ARG A 9 -20.09 21.64 -1.10
N VAL A 10 -19.37 20.72 -0.48
CA VAL A 10 -19.90 19.45 0.03
C VAL A 10 -19.36 19.22 1.44
N ASP A 11 -19.89 18.19 2.11
CA ASP A 11 -19.38 17.81 3.42
C ASP A 11 -17.91 17.36 3.30
N GLY A 12 -17.08 17.86 4.19
CA GLY A 12 -15.64 17.56 4.20
C GLY A 12 -14.78 18.47 3.31
N GLY A 13 -15.36 19.43 2.55
CA GLY A 13 -14.57 20.40 1.77
C GLY A 13 -15.15 20.79 0.42
N GLY A 14 -14.29 21.25 -0.50
CA GLY A 14 -14.64 21.56 -1.88
C GLY A 14 -14.60 20.33 -2.76
N ALA A 15 -15.61 20.12 -3.59
CA ALA A 15 -15.55 19.22 -4.73
C ALA A 15 -15.34 20.05 -6.00
N TYR A 16 -14.48 19.58 -6.89
CA TYR A 16 -14.09 20.30 -8.10
C TYR A 16 -14.43 19.47 -9.33
N ILE A 17 -15.18 20.04 -10.27
CA ILE A 17 -15.68 19.38 -11.48
C ILE A 17 -15.06 20.08 -12.68
N ARG A 18 -14.28 19.37 -13.49
CA ARG A 18 -13.66 19.93 -14.69
C ARG A 18 -14.74 20.28 -15.72
N LEU A 19 -14.83 21.55 -16.09
CA LEU A 19 -15.88 22.07 -16.98
C LEU A 19 -15.93 21.36 -18.35
N SER A 20 -14.76 21.06 -18.93
CA SER A 20 -14.66 20.37 -20.22
C SER A 20 -15.08 18.90 -20.17
N SER A 21 -15.30 18.33 -18.99
CA SER A 21 -15.67 16.91 -18.81
C SER A 21 -17.14 16.73 -18.42
N LEU A 22 -17.93 17.80 -18.32
CA LEU A 22 -19.31 17.74 -17.84
C LEU A 22 -20.17 16.75 -18.62
N GLU A 23 -20.11 16.76 -19.95
CA GLU A 23 -20.93 15.85 -20.78
C GLU A 23 -20.53 14.39 -20.59
N ASN A 24 -19.23 14.12 -20.49
CA ASN A 24 -18.75 12.76 -20.21
C ASN A 24 -19.15 12.28 -18.80
N LEU A 25 -19.12 13.19 -17.82
CA LEU A 25 -19.54 12.88 -16.45
C LEU A 25 -21.05 12.64 -16.32
N LYS A 26 -21.88 13.32 -17.13
CA LYS A 26 -23.33 13.03 -17.24
C LYS A 26 -23.59 11.62 -17.74
N ALA A 27 -22.76 11.13 -18.66
CA ALA A 27 -22.90 9.83 -19.29
C ALA A 27 -22.43 8.65 -18.39
N VAL A 28 -21.87 8.94 -17.21
CA VAL A 28 -21.39 7.87 -16.29
C VAL A 28 -22.52 6.92 -15.94
N ASP A 29 -22.30 5.64 -16.26
CA ASP A 29 -23.24 4.53 -16.07
C ASP A 29 -22.67 3.38 -15.21
N ALA A 30 -21.39 3.46 -14.82
CA ALA A 30 -20.77 2.55 -13.84
C ALA A 30 -19.64 3.26 -13.08
N ILE A 31 -19.37 2.78 -11.86
CA ILE A 31 -18.26 3.29 -11.03
C ILE A 31 -17.43 2.11 -10.55
N VAL A 32 -16.11 2.26 -10.67
CA VAL A 32 -15.13 1.32 -10.07
C VAL A 32 -14.30 2.09 -9.04
N PHE A 33 -14.13 1.48 -7.87
CA PHE A 33 -13.43 2.12 -6.75
C PHE A 33 -12.09 1.44 -6.48
N ASP A 34 -11.10 2.24 -6.11
CA ASP A 34 -10.03 1.74 -5.25
C ASP A 34 -10.56 1.52 -3.82
N CYS A 35 -9.79 0.80 -3.03
CA CYS A 35 -10.18 0.47 -1.66
C CYS A 35 -9.50 1.38 -0.64
N ASP A 36 -8.16 1.34 -0.58
CA ASP A 36 -7.37 2.00 0.44
C ASP A 36 -7.30 3.52 0.22
N GLY A 37 -7.74 4.30 1.21
CA GLY A 37 -7.82 5.76 1.12
C GLY A 37 -9.04 6.28 0.34
N VAL A 38 -9.88 5.40 -0.21
CA VAL A 38 -11.16 5.71 -0.86
C VAL A 38 -12.33 5.15 -0.06
N LEU A 39 -12.37 3.83 0.11
CA LEU A 39 -13.43 3.14 0.86
C LEU A 39 -13.03 2.85 2.32
N ILE A 40 -11.73 2.68 2.57
CA ILE A 40 -11.13 2.33 3.87
C ILE A 40 -10.03 3.33 4.22
N ASP A 41 -10.04 3.83 5.46
CA ASP A 41 -8.92 4.56 6.04
C ASP A 41 -7.87 3.56 6.59
N ALA A 42 -6.89 3.25 5.77
CA ALA A 42 -5.81 2.31 6.09
C ALA A 42 -4.54 2.98 6.64
N ARG A 43 -4.54 4.31 6.88
CA ARG A 43 -3.35 5.07 7.35
C ARG A 43 -2.80 4.59 8.68
N ARG A 44 -3.68 4.09 9.57
CA ARG A 44 -3.30 3.62 10.90
C ARG A 44 -2.86 2.17 10.94
N SER A 45 -3.10 1.40 9.87
CA SER A 45 -2.77 -0.02 9.80
C SER A 45 -1.43 -0.26 9.10
N TYR A 46 -1.30 0.10 7.83
CA TYR A 46 -0.11 -0.19 7.02
C TYR A 46 1.15 0.49 7.53
N ASP A 47 1.11 1.80 7.81
CA ASP A 47 2.30 2.51 8.34
C ASP A 47 2.75 1.95 9.69
N ALA A 48 1.80 1.54 10.53
CA ALA A 48 2.10 0.89 11.79
C ALA A 48 2.65 -0.53 11.59
N ALA A 49 2.15 -1.28 10.60
CA ALA A 49 2.64 -2.62 10.27
C ALA A 49 4.09 -2.56 9.78
N ILE A 50 4.42 -1.68 8.83
CA ILE A 50 5.80 -1.45 8.39
C ILE A 50 6.72 -1.20 9.58
N ARG A 51 6.37 -0.20 10.41
CA ARG A 51 7.22 0.22 11.53
C ARG A 51 7.37 -0.85 12.61
N LYS A 52 6.29 -1.56 12.94
CA LYS A 52 6.31 -2.65 13.93
C LYS A 52 7.08 -3.86 13.44
N SER A 53 6.95 -4.21 12.17
CA SER A 53 7.68 -5.32 11.55
C SER A 53 9.18 -5.09 11.61
N ILE A 54 9.64 -3.92 11.18
CA ILE A 54 11.04 -3.55 11.23
C ILE A 54 11.55 -3.49 12.68
N GLN A 55 10.77 -2.90 13.60
CA GLN A 55 11.07 -2.87 15.03
C GLN A 55 11.25 -4.29 15.57
N HIS A 56 10.33 -5.21 15.26
CA HIS A 56 10.38 -6.59 15.71
C HIS A 56 11.63 -7.30 15.20
N ILE A 57 11.93 -7.20 13.90
CA ILE A 57 13.11 -7.82 13.28
C ILE A 57 14.39 -7.36 13.99
N PHE A 58 14.60 -6.05 14.12
CA PHE A 58 15.84 -5.53 14.70
C PHE A 58 15.92 -5.71 16.21
N THR A 59 14.80 -5.59 16.93
CA THR A 59 14.78 -5.91 18.38
C THR A 59 15.12 -7.38 18.61
N SER A 60 14.60 -8.28 17.79
CA SER A 60 14.91 -9.71 17.86
C SER A 60 16.39 -9.98 17.57
N LEU A 61 16.91 -9.48 16.46
CA LEU A 61 18.30 -9.72 16.02
C LEU A 61 19.33 -9.16 17.01
N THR A 62 19.10 -7.96 17.54
CA THR A 62 20.10 -7.26 18.34
C THR A 62 19.93 -7.46 19.85
N GLY A 63 18.73 -7.82 20.28
CA GLY A 63 18.34 -7.80 21.71
C GLY A 63 18.16 -6.37 22.27
N CYS A 64 18.31 -5.34 21.45
CA CYS A 64 18.19 -3.95 21.85
C CYS A 64 16.78 -3.43 21.53
N ARG A 65 16.11 -2.77 22.48
CA ARG A 65 14.79 -2.16 22.24
C ARG A 65 14.91 -1.04 21.23
N MET A 66 14.31 -1.22 20.04
CA MET A 66 14.28 -0.22 19.00
C MET A 66 13.01 0.65 19.12
N PRO A 67 13.12 1.98 19.31
CA PRO A 67 11.96 2.86 19.29
C PRO A 67 11.33 2.98 17.89
N LEU A 68 10.00 2.97 17.81
CA LEU A 68 9.29 3.16 16.52
C LEU A 68 9.65 4.50 15.83
N SER A 69 10.02 5.52 16.62
CA SER A 69 10.40 6.83 16.11
C SER A 69 11.68 6.83 15.26
N ILE A 70 12.45 5.75 15.25
CA ILE A 70 13.62 5.58 14.36
C ILE A 70 13.20 5.50 12.90
N ILE A 71 11.99 5.01 12.63
CA ILE A 71 11.41 4.95 11.28
C ILE A 71 10.36 6.07 11.17
N PRO A 72 10.73 7.25 10.65
CA PRO A 72 9.80 8.36 10.47
C PRO A 72 8.77 8.04 9.38
N ILE A 73 7.55 8.56 9.51
CA ILE A 73 6.48 8.36 8.52
C ILE A 73 6.85 8.95 7.16
N ASP A 74 7.59 10.07 7.15
CA ASP A 74 8.06 10.71 5.91
C ASP A 74 8.99 9.81 5.08
N VAL A 75 9.73 8.87 5.71
CA VAL A 75 10.53 7.86 4.99
C VAL A 75 9.62 6.93 4.20
N ILE A 76 8.55 6.41 4.81
CA ILE A 76 7.56 5.54 4.16
C ILE A 76 6.85 6.31 3.03
N TYR A 77 6.42 7.53 3.33
CA TYR A 77 5.74 8.40 2.37
C TYR A 77 6.61 8.70 1.13
N ASN A 78 7.89 9.02 1.32
CA ASN A 78 8.80 9.29 0.21
C ASN A 78 8.98 8.07 -0.72
N LEU A 79 9.01 6.86 -0.19
CA LEU A 79 9.05 5.65 -1.02
C LEU A 79 7.77 5.50 -1.84
N ARG A 80 6.60 5.66 -1.24
CA ARG A 80 5.31 5.58 -1.96
C ARG A 80 5.17 6.67 -3.03
N LEU A 81 5.70 7.87 -2.81
CA LEU A 81 5.66 8.95 -3.80
C LEU A 81 6.42 8.62 -5.10
N SER A 82 7.33 7.67 -5.08
CA SER A 82 8.07 7.26 -6.29
C SER A 82 7.20 6.51 -7.30
N GLY A 83 6.07 5.94 -6.85
CA GLY A 83 5.13 5.19 -7.69
C GLY A 83 5.53 3.74 -7.97
N GLY A 84 6.62 3.24 -7.37
CA GLY A 84 7.10 1.86 -7.56
C GLY A 84 7.07 0.99 -6.31
N PHE A 85 6.45 1.51 -5.22
CA PHE A 85 6.30 0.79 -3.94
C PHE A 85 4.83 0.48 -3.66
N ASN A 86 4.23 -0.30 -4.55
CA ASN A 86 2.81 -0.64 -4.54
C ASN A 86 2.44 -1.67 -3.46
N PHE A 87 3.44 -2.35 -2.91
CA PHE A 87 3.27 -3.27 -1.81
C PHE A 87 4.01 -2.77 -0.57
N ASP A 88 3.34 -2.76 0.57
CA ASP A 88 3.95 -2.32 1.83
C ASP A 88 5.05 -3.27 2.32
N TRP A 89 5.05 -4.51 1.85
CA TRP A 89 6.20 -5.43 2.02
C TRP A 89 7.46 -4.91 1.35
N ASP A 90 7.37 -4.29 0.16
CA ASP A 90 8.52 -3.68 -0.54
C ASP A 90 9.10 -2.52 0.27
N SER A 91 8.23 -1.65 0.80
CA SER A 91 8.64 -0.56 1.70
C SER A 91 9.29 -1.11 2.98
N THR A 92 8.69 -2.14 3.59
CA THR A 92 9.23 -2.80 4.78
C THR A 92 10.61 -3.39 4.50
N TYR A 93 10.76 -4.09 3.38
CA TYR A 93 12.01 -4.71 2.96
C TYR A 93 13.12 -3.68 2.74
N VAL A 94 12.87 -2.66 1.94
CA VAL A 94 13.86 -1.63 1.62
C VAL A 94 14.30 -0.86 2.85
N ILE A 95 13.36 -0.45 3.73
CA ILE A 95 13.71 0.24 4.98
C ILE A 95 14.50 -0.71 5.91
N THR A 96 14.17 -2.00 5.92
CA THR A 96 14.93 -3.02 6.67
C THR A 96 16.38 -3.10 6.18
N LEU A 97 16.60 -3.12 4.85
CA LEU A 97 17.95 -3.09 4.29
C LEU A 97 18.69 -1.79 4.63
N MET A 98 18.04 -0.62 4.47
CA MET A 98 18.62 0.67 4.81
C MET A 98 19.04 0.73 6.29
N LEU A 99 18.22 0.18 7.18
CA LEU A 99 18.54 0.13 8.60
C LEU A 99 19.74 -0.79 8.89
N PHE A 100 19.81 -1.95 8.24
CA PHE A 100 20.96 -2.86 8.37
C PHE A 100 22.27 -2.18 7.96
N THR A 101 22.28 -1.38 6.89
CA THR A 101 23.48 -0.61 6.47
C THR A 101 23.88 0.49 7.48
N SER A 102 23.01 0.76 8.45
CA SER A 102 23.29 1.75 9.51
C SER A 102 23.84 1.14 10.78
N LEU A 103 23.94 -0.20 10.86
CA LEU A 103 24.53 -0.90 11.99
C LEU A 103 26.07 -0.92 11.90
N PRO A 104 26.78 -1.07 13.03
CA PRO A 104 28.24 -1.18 13.06
C PRO A 104 28.74 -2.33 12.17
N LYS A 105 29.87 -2.14 11.51
CA LYS A 105 30.49 -3.16 10.63
C LYS A 105 30.80 -4.46 11.37
N ASP A 106 31.22 -4.39 12.62
CA ASP A 106 31.47 -5.57 13.45
C ASP A 106 30.19 -6.39 13.69
N PHE A 107 29.05 -5.72 13.90
CA PHE A 107 27.77 -6.40 13.99
C PHE A 107 27.37 -7.04 12.67
N GLN A 108 27.52 -6.32 11.55
CA GLN A 108 27.23 -6.85 10.22
C GLN A 108 28.08 -8.07 9.89
N LYS A 109 29.37 -8.08 10.27
CA LYS A 109 30.28 -9.21 10.13
C LYS A 109 29.80 -10.40 10.96
N ALA A 110 29.54 -10.18 12.26
CA ALA A 110 29.03 -11.23 13.14
C ALA A 110 27.70 -11.81 12.64
N PHE A 111 26.83 -10.97 12.06
CA PHE A 111 25.60 -11.42 11.42
C PHE A 111 25.88 -12.35 10.23
N SER A 112 26.82 -12.01 9.33
CA SER A 112 27.15 -12.83 8.16
C SER A 112 27.62 -14.24 8.58
N GLU A 113 28.45 -14.33 9.61
CA GLU A 113 28.95 -15.61 10.14
C GLU A 113 27.82 -16.52 10.63
N VAL A 114 26.75 -15.92 11.18
CA VAL A 114 25.56 -16.65 11.64
C VAL A 114 24.65 -17.00 10.47
N ALA A 115 24.39 -16.06 9.56
CA ALA A 115 23.44 -16.21 8.47
C ALA A 115 23.76 -17.39 7.55
N GLN A 116 25.03 -17.66 7.29
CA GLN A 116 25.52 -18.77 6.46
C GLN A 116 25.10 -20.15 6.96
N ARG A 117 24.78 -20.27 8.27
CA ARG A 117 24.39 -21.53 8.91
C ARG A 117 22.88 -21.73 9.01
N LEU A 118 22.07 -20.83 8.45
CA LEU A 118 20.62 -20.79 8.65
C LEU A 118 19.82 -21.22 7.40
N GLU A 119 20.45 -21.75 6.38
CA GLU A 119 19.80 -22.25 5.18
C GLU A 119 18.80 -23.38 5.51
N GLY A 120 17.70 -23.45 4.77
CA GLY A 120 16.65 -24.47 4.93
C GLY A 120 15.66 -24.26 6.10
N LYS A 121 15.84 -23.23 6.94
CA LYS A 121 14.94 -22.93 8.06
C LYS A 121 13.81 -22.01 7.63
N THR A 122 12.67 -22.08 8.35
CA THR A 122 11.56 -21.11 8.20
C THR A 122 11.98 -19.70 8.62
N ALA A 123 11.19 -18.70 8.24
CA ALA A 123 11.44 -17.30 8.60
C ALA A 123 11.64 -17.10 10.11
N THR A 124 10.73 -17.63 10.91
CA THR A 124 10.79 -17.53 12.38
C THR A 124 11.97 -18.29 12.96
N GLN A 125 12.27 -19.50 12.46
CA GLN A 125 13.42 -20.27 12.89
C GLN A 125 14.74 -19.55 12.58
N ARG A 126 14.86 -18.90 11.42
CA ARG A 126 16.03 -18.09 11.09
C ARG A 126 16.18 -16.90 12.04
N LEU A 127 15.09 -16.18 12.30
CA LEU A 127 15.10 -15.02 13.17
C LEU A 127 15.47 -15.40 14.62
N VAL A 128 14.88 -16.47 15.16
CA VAL A 128 15.18 -16.98 16.50
C VAL A 128 16.63 -17.47 16.61
N SER A 129 17.10 -18.25 15.62
CA SER A 129 18.47 -18.77 15.62
C SER A 129 19.51 -17.65 15.50
N ALA A 130 19.29 -16.64 14.66
CA ALA A 130 20.17 -15.47 14.56
C ALA A 130 20.17 -14.68 15.87
N SER A 131 18.98 -14.47 16.45
CA SER A 131 18.79 -13.75 17.70
C SER A 131 19.60 -14.37 18.85
N SER A 132 19.59 -15.70 19.00
CA SER A 132 20.29 -16.38 20.08
C SER A 132 21.80 -16.13 20.09
N THR A 133 22.40 -15.92 18.92
CA THR A 133 23.84 -15.70 18.76
C THR A 133 24.23 -14.22 18.76
N LEU A 134 23.35 -13.35 18.25
CA LEU A 134 23.66 -11.94 18.06
C LEU A 134 23.30 -11.05 19.25
N ARG A 135 22.44 -11.51 20.17
CA ARG A 135 22.12 -10.78 21.39
C ARG A 135 23.37 -10.44 22.18
N GLY A 136 23.46 -9.16 22.61
CA GLY A 136 24.62 -8.66 23.36
C GLY A 136 25.82 -8.22 22.52
N LYS A 137 25.77 -8.37 21.20
CA LYS A 137 26.80 -7.83 20.29
C LYS A 137 26.71 -6.30 20.16
N LEU A 138 25.57 -5.71 20.54
CA LEU A 138 25.39 -4.24 20.65
C LEU A 138 25.05 -3.86 22.10
N PRO A 139 25.42 -2.63 22.52
CA PRO A 139 24.98 -2.07 23.80
C PRO A 139 23.44 -2.05 23.86
N LYS A 140 22.84 -2.34 25.02
CA LYS A 140 21.38 -2.40 25.18
C LYS A 140 20.66 -1.11 24.79
N ASP A 141 21.33 0.04 24.95
CA ASP A 141 20.83 1.38 24.63
C ASP A 141 21.24 1.87 23.21
N TYR A 142 21.77 0.98 22.36
CA TYR A 142 22.29 1.32 21.04
C TYR A 142 21.34 2.18 20.22
N PHE A 143 20.08 1.75 20.05
CA PHE A 143 19.11 2.50 19.25
C PHE A 143 18.67 3.82 19.88
N GLN A 144 18.81 3.98 21.20
CA GLN A 144 18.56 5.24 21.88
C GLN A 144 19.69 6.25 21.58
N ARG A 145 20.93 5.78 21.63
CA ARG A 145 22.12 6.61 21.37
C ARG A 145 22.31 6.97 19.92
N GLU A 146 22.17 5.99 19.01
CA GLU A 146 22.42 6.18 17.58
C GLU A 146 21.16 6.51 16.76
N GLY A 147 19.99 6.49 17.39
CA GLY A 147 18.70 6.63 16.70
C GLY A 147 18.55 7.91 15.87
N SER A 148 19.12 9.03 16.32
CA SER A 148 19.09 10.29 15.57
C SER A 148 19.90 10.21 14.28
N LYS A 149 21.08 9.60 14.30
CA LYS A 149 21.94 9.39 13.13
C LYS A 149 21.29 8.42 12.14
N ILE A 150 20.72 7.31 12.66
CA ILE A 150 20.02 6.31 11.85
C ILE A 150 18.83 6.99 11.13
N LYS A 151 18.02 7.73 11.87
CA LYS A 151 16.89 8.49 11.30
C LYS A 151 17.32 9.45 10.19
N GLN A 152 18.40 10.19 10.41
CA GLN A 152 18.94 11.11 9.41
C GLN A 152 19.41 10.38 8.16
N LYS A 153 20.10 9.23 8.30
CA LYS A 153 20.54 8.39 7.17
C LYS A 153 19.35 7.85 6.38
N LEU A 154 18.30 7.34 7.05
CA LEU A 154 17.07 6.87 6.39
C LEU A 154 16.42 8.01 5.57
N LYS A 155 16.31 9.21 6.16
CA LYS A 155 15.76 10.37 5.45
C LYS A 155 16.61 10.79 4.25
N GLN A 156 17.92 10.72 4.34
CA GLN A 156 18.81 11.05 3.22
C GLN A 156 18.67 10.05 2.06
N LEU A 157 18.64 8.75 2.36
CA LEU A 157 18.49 7.70 1.36
C LEU A 157 17.15 7.81 0.61
N THR A 158 16.07 8.25 1.28
CA THR A 158 14.74 8.40 0.66
C THR A 158 14.46 9.78 0.06
N LYS A 159 15.38 10.75 0.17
CA LYS A 159 15.25 12.03 -0.55
C LYS A 159 15.50 11.90 -2.06
N THR A 160 16.35 10.99 -2.45
CA THR A 160 16.57 10.65 -3.86
C THR A 160 15.36 9.89 -4.36
N LYS A 161 14.84 10.24 -5.54
CA LYS A 161 13.73 9.50 -6.16
C LYS A 161 14.22 8.10 -6.51
N ILE A 162 13.78 7.12 -5.73
CA ILE A 162 14.07 5.70 -5.94
C ILE A 162 12.89 5.13 -6.72
N ALA A 163 13.10 4.63 -7.93
CA ALA A 163 12.04 4.24 -8.83
C ALA A 163 11.17 3.09 -8.26
N ASP A 164 11.83 2.07 -7.72
CA ASP A 164 11.19 0.86 -7.19
C ASP A 164 12.12 0.12 -6.21
N LYS A 165 11.65 -1.04 -5.72
CA LYS A 165 12.39 -1.93 -4.83
C LYS A 165 13.75 -2.34 -5.40
N ASP A 166 13.81 -2.71 -6.68
CA ASP A 166 15.03 -3.25 -7.29
C ASP A 166 16.09 -2.16 -7.47
N ALA A 167 15.63 -0.93 -7.83
CA ALA A 167 16.50 0.24 -7.87
C ALA A 167 17.06 0.59 -6.48
N ALA A 168 16.23 0.47 -5.43
CA ALA A 168 16.67 0.67 -4.05
C ALA A 168 17.74 -0.35 -3.63
N VAL A 169 17.52 -1.61 -3.91
CA VAL A 169 18.48 -2.70 -3.62
C VAL A 169 19.79 -2.47 -4.38
N GLY A 170 19.72 -2.12 -5.67
CA GLY A 170 20.90 -1.81 -6.49
C GLY A 170 21.72 -0.67 -5.89
N LEU A 171 21.07 0.41 -5.48
CA LEU A 171 21.73 1.55 -4.82
C LEU A 171 22.43 1.12 -3.51
N LEU A 172 21.75 0.33 -2.67
CA LEU A 172 22.31 -0.12 -1.40
C LEU A 172 23.49 -1.07 -1.60
N LEU A 173 23.46 -1.94 -2.62
CA LEU A 173 24.58 -2.82 -2.97
C LEU A 173 25.82 -2.02 -3.45
N GLN A 174 25.61 -0.98 -4.28
CA GLN A 174 26.69 -0.08 -4.70
C GLN A 174 27.32 0.67 -3.52
N LEU A 175 26.50 1.16 -2.60
CA LEU A 175 26.97 1.79 -1.37
C LEU A 175 27.77 0.81 -0.50
N ALA A 176 27.27 -0.42 -0.35
CA ALA A 176 27.92 -1.46 0.44
C ALA A 176 29.28 -1.88 -0.15
N GLU A 177 29.40 -1.92 -1.47
CA GLU A 177 30.66 -2.19 -2.17
C GLU A 177 31.69 -1.12 -1.90
N ARG A 178 31.32 0.19 -2.04
CA ARG A 178 32.19 1.32 -1.77
C ARG A 178 32.68 1.37 -0.31
N GLU A 179 31.81 0.98 0.62
CA GLU A 179 32.10 1.02 2.06
C GLU A 179 32.68 -0.30 2.61
N GLY A 180 32.83 -1.34 1.77
CA GLY A 180 33.49 -2.59 2.10
C GLY A 180 32.66 -3.57 2.93
N TYR A 181 31.30 -3.56 2.82
CA TYR A 181 30.42 -4.51 3.51
C TYR A 181 29.41 -5.21 2.56
N LEU A 182 29.74 -5.27 1.27
CA LEU A 182 28.88 -5.85 0.24
C LEU A 182 28.41 -7.26 0.59
N GLN A 183 29.35 -8.12 1.04
CA GLN A 183 29.02 -9.52 1.37
C GLN A 183 28.04 -9.58 2.56
N HIS A 184 28.19 -8.74 3.56
CA HIS A 184 27.29 -8.69 4.71
C HIS A 184 25.88 -8.29 4.31
N LEU A 185 25.73 -7.34 3.38
CA LEU A 185 24.42 -6.95 2.87
C LEU A 185 23.79 -8.07 2.01
N ARG A 186 24.56 -8.76 1.19
CA ARG A 186 24.08 -9.92 0.42
C ARG A 186 23.60 -11.04 1.33
N ASP A 187 24.32 -11.33 2.41
CA ASP A 187 23.93 -12.34 3.38
C ASP A 187 22.63 -11.93 4.12
N PHE A 188 22.45 -10.63 4.40
CA PHE A 188 21.21 -10.12 4.99
C PHE A 188 20.03 -10.20 4.03
N ILE A 189 20.22 -9.87 2.74
CA ILE A 189 19.21 -10.05 1.68
C ILE A 189 18.76 -11.51 1.62
N ARG A 190 19.71 -12.45 1.59
CA ARG A 190 19.44 -13.89 1.56
C ARG A 190 18.71 -14.35 2.83
N PHE A 191 19.10 -13.85 3.98
CA PHE A 191 18.47 -14.13 5.26
C PHE A 191 17.02 -13.70 5.33
N LEU A 192 16.68 -12.51 4.79
CA LEU A 192 15.31 -12.01 4.71
C LEU A 192 14.44 -12.85 3.77
N ASN A 193 15.03 -13.40 2.71
CA ASN A 193 14.39 -14.23 1.69
C ASN A 193 13.11 -13.57 1.13
N TYR A 194 13.24 -12.34 0.68
CA TYR A 194 12.16 -11.58 0.09
C TYR A 194 12.50 -11.22 -1.38
N PRO A 195 11.57 -11.34 -2.36
CA PRO A 195 10.17 -11.74 -2.17
C PRO A 195 10.00 -13.26 -2.08
N SER A 196 9.22 -13.71 -1.10
CA SER A 196 8.71 -15.08 -1.04
C SER A 196 7.51 -15.15 -0.08
N GLU A 197 6.85 -16.30 -0.02
CA GLU A 197 5.65 -16.51 0.79
C GLU A 197 5.88 -16.30 2.29
N ALA A 198 4.81 -16.00 3.01
CA ALA A 198 4.79 -16.12 4.47
C ALA A 198 5.29 -17.52 4.88
N LYS A 199 5.97 -17.63 6.03
CA LYS A 199 6.73 -18.79 6.51
C LYS A 199 8.14 -18.91 5.88
N GLN A 200 8.35 -18.46 4.63
CA GLN A 200 9.68 -18.45 3.98
C GLN A 200 10.35 -17.07 4.07
N SER A 201 9.65 -16.00 3.76
CA SER A 201 10.14 -14.63 3.89
C SER A 201 9.98 -14.12 5.31
N ILE A 202 11.04 -13.55 5.90
CA ILE A 202 10.94 -12.85 7.19
C ILE A 202 10.07 -11.61 7.06
N ILE A 203 10.19 -10.88 5.96
CA ILE A 203 9.42 -9.67 5.71
C ILE A 203 7.92 -10.00 5.64
N SER A 204 7.53 -10.93 4.76
CA SER A 204 6.12 -11.30 4.58
C SER A 204 5.53 -11.89 5.87
N THR A 205 6.25 -12.80 6.53
CA THR A 205 5.77 -13.44 7.77
C THR A 205 5.52 -12.42 8.87
N VAL A 206 6.51 -11.56 9.15
CA VAL A 206 6.42 -10.62 10.27
C VAL A 206 5.40 -9.52 9.97
N PHE A 207 5.38 -8.99 8.74
CA PHE A 207 4.44 -7.97 8.35
C PHE A 207 3.00 -8.48 8.44
N ASP A 208 2.72 -9.64 7.85
CA ASP A 208 1.38 -10.17 7.76
C ASP A 208 0.81 -10.60 9.12
N GLU A 209 1.65 -11.15 10.02
CA GLU A 209 1.19 -11.43 11.36
C GLU A 209 0.85 -10.17 12.16
N PHE A 210 1.62 -9.07 12.01
CA PHE A 210 1.27 -7.79 12.63
C PHE A 210 0.07 -7.13 11.98
N PHE A 211 -0.07 -7.23 10.67
CA PHE A 211 -1.16 -6.59 9.94
C PHE A 211 -2.48 -7.33 10.14
N TYR A 212 -2.50 -8.63 9.92
CA TYR A 212 -3.73 -9.43 9.97
C TYR A 212 -4.13 -9.89 11.37
N GLY A 213 -3.17 -10.15 12.27
CA GLY A 213 -3.42 -10.83 13.55
C GLY A 213 -3.73 -12.32 13.39
N ALA A 214 -3.87 -13.03 14.49
CA ALA A 214 -3.90 -14.51 14.51
C ALA A 214 -5.01 -15.12 13.64
N GLU A 215 -6.24 -14.61 13.74
CA GLU A 215 -7.40 -15.22 13.08
C GLU A 215 -7.36 -15.02 11.58
N LEU A 216 -7.18 -13.78 11.11
CA LEU A 216 -7.18 -13.48 9.70
C LEU A 216 -5.94 -14.04 9.01
N PHE A 217 -4.77 -14.00 9.65
CA PHE A 217 -3.56 -14.65 9.18
C PHE A 217 -3.77 -16.14 8.94
N LYS A 218 -4.39 -16.84 9.91
CA LYS A 218 -4.71 -18.27 9.76
C LYS A 218 -5.70 -18.54 8.62
N GLN A 219 -6.70 -17.67 8.43
CA GLN A 219 -7.66 -17.81 7.33
C GLN A 219 -6.98 -17.65 5.97
N ILE A 220 -6.05 -16.71 5.82
CA ILE A 220 -5.33 -16.42 4.57
C ILE A 220 -4.34 -17.55 4.25
N TYR A 221 -3.53 -17.96 5.21
CA TYR A 221 -2.40 -18.85 4.98
C TYR A 221 -2.64 -20.32 5.31
N GLY A 222 -3.72 -20.66 6.03
CA GLY A 222 -4.05 -22.03 6.45
C GLY A 222 -3.21 -22.55 7.63
N PHE A 223 -2.31 -21.74 8.20
CA PHE A 223 -1.49 -22.09 9.37
C PHE A 223 -1.46 -20.95 10.40
N LYS A 224 -1.11 -21.27 11.64
CA LYS A 224 -1.02 -20.27 12.71
C LYS A 224 0.26 -19.45 12.59
N GLY A 225 0.15 -18.15 12.85
CA GLY A 225 1.32 -17.29 13.06
C GLY A 225 2.12 -17.68 14.30
N GLU A 226 3.41 -17.41 14.28
CA GLU A 226 4.38 -17.82 15.33
C GLU A 226 4.82 -16.66 16.23
N LEU A 227 4.47 -15.40 15.89
CA LEU A 227 4.85 -14.21 16.67
C LEU A 227 3.89 -13.94 17.86
N GLY A 228 2.78 -14.66 17.94
CA GLY A 228 1.79 -14.50 19.00
C GLY A 228 0.98 -13.21 18.94
N VAL A 229 0.86 -12.59 17.78
CA VAL A 229 0.06 -11.38 17.56
C VAL A 229 -1.42 -11.75 17.53
N LYS A 230 -2.14 -11.51 18.63
CA LYS A 230 -3.59 -11.81 18.72
C LYS A 230 -4.42 -10.91 17.84
N HIS A 231 -4.26 -9.58 17.96
CA HIS A 231 -5.01 -8.55 17.29
C HIS A 231 -4.19 -7.90 16.18
N GLY A 232 -4.69 -7.93 14.95
CA GLY A 232 -4.04 -7.32 13.80
C GLY A 232 -4.20 -5.81 13.79
N LEU A 233 -3.24 -5.14 13.15
CA LEU A 233 -3.34 -3.69 12.95
C LEU A 233 -4.49 -3.30 12.01
N ILE A 234 -4.95 -4.22 11.18
CA ILE A 234 -6.16 -4.09 10.36
C ILE A 234 -7.40 -3.73 11.17
N GLU A 235 -7.45 -4.12 12.46
CA GLU A 235 -8.55 -3.76 13.37
C GLU A 235 -8.62 -2.25 13.70
N LYS A 236 -7.60 -1.48 13.31
CA LYS A 236 -7.56 -0.01 13.44
C LYS A 236 -8.08 0.72 12.22
N GLU A 237 -8.44 0.00 11.19
CA GLU A 237 -9.00 0.56 9.98
C GLU A 237 -10.45 0.96 10.20
N GLU A 238 -10.83 2.02 9.54
CA GLU A 238 -12.19 2.55 9.58
C GLU A 238 -12.74 2.61 8.15
N ARG A 239 -14.03 2.28 7.99
CA ARG A 239 -14.72 2.45 6.73
C ARG A 239 -14.96 3.95 6.49
N ILE A 240 -14.48 4.47 5.36
CA ILE A 240 -14.73 5.85 4.90
C ILE A 240 -16.11 5.95 4.27
N VAL A 241 -16.40 5.03 3.34
CA VAL A 241 -17.65 5.06 2.59
C VAL A 241 -18.84 4.73 3.48
N SER A 242 -19.85 5.58 3.47
CA SER A 242 -21.10 5.30 4.18
C SER A 242 -22.02 4.39 3.37
N LEU A 243 -22.90 3.65 4.05
CA LEU A 243 -23.91 2.82 3.38
C LEU A 243 -24.89 3.67 2.58
N GLU A 244 -25.21 4.86 3.09
CA GLU A 244 -26.08 5.83 2.42
C GLU A 244 -25.46 6.29 1.09
N THR A 245 -24.15 6.49 1.05
CA THR A 245 -23.41 6.80 -0.19
C THR A 245 -23.56 5.67 -1.21
N LEU A 246 -23.29 4.43 -0.81
CA LEU A 246 -23.40 3.27 -1.71
C LEU A 246 -24.85 3.05 -2.18
N LYS A 247 -25.81 3.17 -1.28
CA LYS A 247 -27.25 3.09 -1.60
C LYS A 247 -27.64 4.14 -2.64
N ALA A 248 -27.28 5.42 -2.41
CA ALA A 248 -27.60 6.49 -3.34
C ALA A 248 -26.97 6.29 -4.74
N LEU A 249 -25.74 5.77 -4.79
CA LEU A 249 -25.08 5.45 -6.06
C LEU A 249 -25.76 4.26 -6.78
N THR A 250 -26.18 3.24 -6.03
CA THR A 250 -26.92 2.11 -6.60
C THR A 250 -28.30 2.54 -7.12
N GLU A 251 -29.02 3.39 -6.40
CA GLU A 251 -30.30 3.96 -6.87
C GLU A 251 -30.13 4.79 -8.14
N MET A 252 -29.02 5.53 -8.27
CA MET A 252 -28.73 6.40 -9.41
C MET A 252 -28.30 5.63 -10.66
N LEU A 253 -27.52 4.55 -10.51
CA LEU A 253 -26.87 3.85 -11.62
C LEU A 253 -27.53 2.50 -11.93
N GLY A 254 -28.28 1.93 -11.00
CA GLY A 254 -28.81 0.60 -11.05
C GLY A 254 -27.94 -0.45 -10.32
N GLU A 255 -28.54 -1.58 -9.96
CA GLU A 255 -27.82 -2.69 -9.33
C GLU A 255 -26.74 -3.25 -10.24
N GLY A 256 -25.63 -3.72 -9.63
CA GLY A 256 -24.51 -4.33 -10.33
C GLY A 256 -23.59 -3.33 -11.07
N ARG A 257 -23.79 -2.02 -10.94
CA ARG A 257 -23.00 -0.98 -11.60
C ARG A 257 -21.82 -0.47 -10.79
N LEU A 258 -21.61 -0.98 -9.57
CA LEU A 258 -20.46 -0.66 -8.71
C LEU A 258 -19.46 -1.81 -8.74
N GLY A 259 -18.20 -1.51 -9.04
CA GLY A 259 -17.07 -2.44 -9.06
C GLY A 259 -15.96 -2.03 -8.11
N LEU A 260 -15.02 -2.93 -7.87
CA LEU A 260 -13.83 -2.72 -7.02
C LEU A 260 -12.58 -3.18 -7.77
N ALA A 261 -11.53 -2.36 -7.78
CA ALA A 261 -10.24 -2.70 -8.36
C ALA A 261 -9.12 -2.25 -7.41
N THR A 262 -8.56 -3.20 -6.65
CA THR A 262 -7.66 -2.88 -5.53
C THR A 262 -6.48 -3.83 -5.45
N GLY A 263 -5.36 -3.33 -4.88
CA GLY A 263 -4.21 -4.15 -4.49
C GLY A 263 -4.50 -5.08 -3.30
N ARG A 264 -5.50 -4.72 -2.48
CA ARG A 264 -5.85 -5.43 -1.23
C ARG A 264 -6.42 -6.84 -1.50
N GLY A 265 -6.27 -7.76 -0.53
CA GLY A 265 -6.90 -9.09 -0.55
C GLY A 265 -8.38 -9.06 -0.14
N SER A 266 -9.15 -10.00 -0.65
CA SER A 266 -10.60 -10.07 -0.43
C SER A 266 -10.98 -10.25 1.04
N LEU A 267 -10.26 -11.10 1.78
CA LEU A 267 -10.50 -11.33 3.21
C LEU A 267 -10.25 -10.07 4.04
N ALA A 268 -9.18 -9.32 3.71
CA ALA A 268 -8.87 -8.04 4.34
C ALA A 268 -9.92 -6.97 4.04
N ALA A 269 -10.37 -6.87 2.78
CA ALA A 269 -11.44 -5.96 2.40
C ALA A 269 -12.76 -6.30 3.12
N LYS A 270 -13.12 -7.59 3.17
CA LYS A 270 -14.31 -8.08 3.88
C LYS A 270 -14.28 -7.76 5.37
N LYS A 271 -13.10 -7.85 6.01
CA LYS A 271 -12.93 -7.55 7.44
C LYS A 271 -13.34 -6.11 7.75
N THR A 272 -12.99 -5.14 6.91
CA THR A 272 -13.21 -3.71 7.19
C THR A 272 -14.50 -3.18 6.54
N LEU A 273 -14.82 -3.58 5.30
CA LEU A 273 -16.01 -3.11 4.58
C LEU A 273 -17.30 -3.82 5.03
N GLY A 274 -17.21 -5.10 5.42
CA GLY A 274 -18.37 -5.86 5.90
C GLY A 274 -19.53 -5.85 4.90
N GLU A 275 -20.69 -5.44 5.38
CA GLU A 275 -21.94 -5.36 4.58
C GLU A 275 -21.87 -4.36 3.42
N ALA A 276 -20.97 -3.38 3.45
CA ALA A 276 -20.80 -2.45 2.33
C ALA A 276 -20.45 -3.17 1.01
N LEU A 277 -19.82 -4.35 1.07
CA LEU A 277 -19.53 -5.15 -0.12
C LEU A 277 -20.79 -5.67 -0.85
N ASN A 278 -21.94 -5.71 -0.19
CA ASN A 278 -23.20 -6.14 -0.80
C ASN A 278 -23.71 -5.19 -1.89
N TYR A 279 -23.24 -3.94 -1.91
CA TYR A 279 -23.60 -2.97 -2.95
C TYR A 279 -22.79 -3.15 -4.24
N PHE A 280 -21.70 -3.89 -4.19
CA PHE A 280 -20.82 -4.10 -5.34
C PHE A 280 -21.25 -5.34 -6.14
N ASN A 281 -21.03 -5.29 -7.45
CA ASN A 281 -21.15 -6.46 -8.29
C ASN A 281 -20.10 -7.51 -7.88
N SER A 282 -20.53 -8.65 -7.39
CA SER A 282 -19.63 -9.68 -6.87
C SER A 282 -18.62 -10.21 -7.89
N LYS A 283 -18.94 -10.13 -9.20
CA LYS A 283 -18.05 -10.52 -10.30
C LYS A 283 -17.09 -9.39 -10.69
N ALA A 284 -17.41 -8.14 -10.34
CA ALA A 284 -16.61 -6.96 -10.66
C ALA A 284 -15.72 -6.48 -9.49
N MET A 285 -15.48 -7.34 -8.52
CA MET A 285 -14.52 -7.10 -7.43
C MET A 285 -13.20 -7.80 -7.73
N VAL A 286 -12.17 -7.03 -8.07
CA VAL A 286 -10.82 -7.54 -8.41
C VAL A 286 -9.85 -7.24 -7.27
N PHE A 287 -9.35 -8.28 -6.63
CA PHE A 287 -8.41 -8.25 -5.52
C PHE A 287 -7.06 -8.81 -5.97
N LEU A 288 -6.09 -7.94 -6.20
CA LEU A 288 -4.78 -8.33 -6.75
C LEU A 288 -3.94 -9.16 -5.79
N GLU A 289 -4.08 -8.96 -4.47
CA GLU A 289 -3.38 -9.77 -3.47
C GLU A 289 -3.82 -11.24 -3.54
N ASP A 290 -5.12 -11.51 -3.76
CA ASP A 290 -5.62 -12.89 -3.93
C ASP A 290 -5.01 -13.54 -5.19
N LEU A 291 -4.79 -12.77 -6.25
CA LEU A 291 -4.12 -13.25 -7.46
C LEU A 291 -2.65 -13.57 -7.16
N LYS A 292 -1.97 -12.73 -6.38
CA LYS A 292 -0.59 -12.99 -5.94
C LYS A 292 -0.49 -14.31 -5.17
N TYR A 293 -1.38 -14.58 -4.24
CA TYR A 293 -1.39 -15.85 -3.50
C TYR A 293 -1.64 -17.06 -4.40
N LYS A 294 -2.57 -16.95 -5.35
CA LYS A 294 -2.80 -18.03 -6.35
C LYS A 294 -1.58 -18.31 -7.23
N MET A 295 -0.71 -17.33 -7.43
CA MET A 295 0.55 -17.44 -8.17
C MET A 295 1.75 -17.83 -7.28
N GLY A 296 1.51 -18.31 -6.04
CA GLY A 296 2.55 -18.76 -5.12
C GLY A 296 3.44 -17.62 -4.60
N GLY A 297 2.89 -16.41 -4.44
CA GLY A 297 3.62 -15.25 -3.91
C GLY A 297 4.70 -14.68 -4.86
N ARG A 298 4.73 -15.10 -6.11
CA ARG A 298 5.75 -14.72 -7.08
C ARG A 298 5.51 -13.33 -7.65
N ASP A 299 6.37 -12.39 -7.27
CA ASP A 299 6.30 -10.98 -7.70
C ASP A 299 6.50 -10.80 -9.21
N ASP A 300 7.35 -11.63 -9.84
CA ASP A 300 7.59 -11.58 -11.26
C ASP A 300 6.35 -11.91 -12.09
N LEU A 301 5.49 -12.81 -11.60
CA LEU A 301 4.25 -13.19 -12.26
C LEU A 301 3.13 -12.16 -12.05
N ILE A 302 3.11 -11.46 -10.90
CA ILE A 302 2.03 -10.50 -10.59
C ILE A 302 2.30 -9.10 -11.17
N ARG A 303 3.54 -8.71 -11.42
CA ARG A 303 3.90 -7.38 -11.94
C ARG A 303 3.04 -6.86 -13.11
N PRO A 304 2.71 -7.67 -14.14
CA PRO A 304 1.88 -7.20 -15.25
C PRO A 304 0.43 -6.85 -14.87
N TYR A 305 0.02 -7.19 -13.66
CA TYR A 305 -1.36 -6.99 -13.17
C TYR A 305 -1.48 -5.89 -12.12
N VAL A 306 -0.35 -5.48 -11.52
CA VAL A 306 -0.32 -4.51 -10.42
C VAL A 306 -0.44 -3.09 -10.95
N LYS A 307 -1.17 -2.23 -10.22
CA LYS A 307 -1.22 -0.80 -10.50
C LYS A 307 0.21 -0.22 -10.66
N PRO A 308 0.44 0.63 -11.63
CA PRO A 308 -0.55 1.34 -12.47
C PRO A 308 -0.95 0.59 -13.76
N GLU A 309 -0.75 -0.74 -13.85
CA GLU A 309 -1.25 -1.51 -14.99
C GLU A 309 -2.79 -1.61 -14.93
N PRO A 310 -3.48 -1.53 -16.08
CA PRO A 310 -4.93 -1.34 -16.11
C PRO A 310 -5.74 -2.62 -15.87
N TYR A 311 -5.09 -3.76 -15.65
CA TYR A 311 -5.72 -5.08 -15.57
C TYR A 311 -6.93 -5.10 -14.64
N SER A 312 -6.76 -4.67 -13.38
CA SER A 312 -7.83 -4.75 -12.39
C SER A 312 -9.06 -3.91 -12.75
N LEU A 313 -8.85 -2.75 -13.36
CA LEU A 313 -9.93 -1.88 -13.83
C LEU A 313 -10.64 -2.48 -15.05
N LEU A 314 -9.88 -2.96 -16.02
CA LEU A 314 -10.44 -3.58 -17.23
C LEU A 314 -11.25 -4.83 -16.91
N GLU A 315 -10.75 -5.68 -16.01
CA GLU A 315 -11.41 -6.90 -15.56
C GLU A 315 -12.73 -6.62 -14.80
N ALA A 316 -12.68 -5.63 -13.89
CA ALA A 316 -13.88 -5.19 -13.17
C ALA A 316 -14.96 -4.68 -14.13
N VAL A 317 -14.58 -3.85 -15.11
CA VAL A 317 -15.51 -3.29 -16.10
C VAL A 317 -16.04 -4.35 -17.07
N ALA A 318 -15.21 -5.30 -17.49
CA ALA A 318 -15.67 -6.43 -18.30
C ALA A 318 -16.75 -7.24 -17.58
N SER A 319 -16.62 -7.40 -16.26
CA SER A 319 -17.59 -8.10 -15.42
C SER A 319 -18.89 -7.31 -15.17
N ILE A 320 -18.85 -5.97 -15.17
CA ILE A 320 -20.05 -5.14 -15.13
C ILE A 320 -20.83 -5.26 -16.45
N GLY A 321 -20.13 -5.22 -17.57
CA GLY A 321 -20.70 -5.30 -18.91
C GLY A 321 -21.55 -4.09 -19.31
N GLY A 322 -21.74 -3.86 -20.61
CA GLY A 322 -22.64 -2.85 -21.17
C GLY A 322 -22.38 -1.43 -20.65
N THR A 323 -21.12 -1.02 -20.53
CA THR A 323 -20.70 0.29 -20.02
C THR A 323 -20.29 1.23 -21.14
N ASN A 324 -20.76 2.49 -21.09
CA ASN A 324 -20.42 3.57 -22.03
C ASN A 324 -19.44 4.57 -21.42
N ALA A 325 -19.59 4.90 -20.13
CA ALA A 325 -18.71 5.81 -19.42
C ALA A 325 -18.53 5.32 -17.96
N VAL A 326 -17.30 5.02 -17.59
CA VAL A 326 -16.94 4.47 -16.27
C VAL A 326 -16.15 5.49 -15.49
N LEU A 327 -16.61 5.83 -14.29
CA LEU A 327 -15.87 6.65 -13.35
C LEU A 327 -15.01 5.75 -12.46
N TYR A 328 -13.70 5.92 -12.52
CA TYR A 328 -12.79 5.31 -11.54
C TYR A 328 -12.52 6.29 -10.40
N VAL A 329 -12.73 5.84 -9.17
CA VAL A 329 -12.51 6.63 -7.95
C VAL A 329 -11.25 6.14 -7.26
N GLY A 330 -10.24 6.99 -7.20
CA GLY A 330 -8.94 6.68 -6.61
C GLY A 330 -8.42 7.79 -5.70
N ASN A 331 -7.24 7.61 -5.11
CA ASN A 331 -6.64 8.57 -4.19
C ASN A 331 -5.15 8.82 -4.43
N SER A 332 -4.59 8.25 -5.49
CA SER A 332 -3.15 8.30 -5.79
C SER A 332 -2.86 8.68 -7.24
N SER A 333 -1.60 9.05 -7.52
CA SER A 333 -1.12 9.25 -8.89
C SER A 333 -1.13 7.94 -9.70
N GLU A 334 -0.97 6.80 -9.06
CA GLU A 334 -1.01 5.49 -9.71
C GLU A 334 -2.40 5.19 -10.27
N ASP A 335 -3.45 5.56 -9.54
CA ASP A 335 -4.84 5.42 -9.99
C ASP A 335 -5.11 6.25 -11.25
N PHE A 336 -4.59 7.48 -11.27
CA PHE A 336 -4.69 8.32 -12.45
C PHE A 336 -3.93 7.73 -13.66
N ILE A 337 -2.72 7.21 -13.44
CA ILE A 337 -1.93 6.56 -14.50
C ILE A 337 -2.64 5.29 -14.99
N LEU A 338 -3.23 4.50 -14.08
CA LEU A 338 -4.03 3.32 -14.39
C LEU A 338 -5.19 3.67 -15.33
N VAL A 339 -5.96 4.71 -15.02
CA VAL A 339 -7.07 5.20 -15.86
C VAL A 339 -6.57 5.62 -17.25
N ASN A 340 -5.46 6.35 -17.32
CA ASN A 340 -4.86 6.75 -18.60
C ASN A 340 -4.39 5.55 -19.44
N LYS A 341 -3.85 4.50 -18.79
CA LYS A 341 -3.49 3.25 -19.49
C LYS A 341 -4.73 2.49 -19.95
N ALA A 342 -5.78 2.42 -19.12
CA ALA A 342 -7.04 1.80 -19.50
C ALA A 342 -7.69 2.49 -20.71
N ASN A 343 -7.64 3.82 -20.78
CA ASN A 343 -8.14 4.59 -21.91
C ASN A 343 -7.39 4.34 -23.23
N LYS A 344 -6.13 3.86 -23.18
CA LYS A 344 -5.43 3.40 -24.40
C LYS A 344 -5.99 2.09 -24.94
N VAL A 345 -6.65 1.28 -24.10
CA VAL A 345 -7.30 0.03 -24.49
C VAL A 345 -8.75 0.28 -24.89
N LYS A 346 -9.50 1.03 -24.05
CA LYS A 346 -10.90 1.38 -24.29
C LYS A 346 -11.15 2.78 -23.71
N ASN A 347 -11.44 3.74 -24.56
CA ASN A 347 -11.58 5.16 -24.21
C ASN A 347 -12.95 5.49 -23.60
N ILE A 348 -13.23 4.98 -22.40
CA ILE A 348 -14.50 5.18 -21.68
C ILE A 348 -14.30 5.56 -20.20
N PHE A 349 -13.06 5.67 -19.75
CA PHE A 349 -12.76 5.88 -18.34
C PHE A 349 -12.56 7.35 -18.00
N LEU A 350 -13.12 7.76 -16.87
CA LEU A 350 -12.98 9.06 -16.24
C LEU A 350 -12.37 8.86 -14.84
N PHE A 351 -11.64 9.83 -14.34
CA PHE A 351 -11.00 9.76 -13.04
C PHE A 351 -11.60 10.74 -12.03
N ALA A 352 -11.92 10.25 -10.84
CA ALA A 352 -12.25 11.05 -9.67
C ALA A 352 -11.20 10.83 -8.56
N GLY A 353 -10.49 11.90 -8.16
CA GLY A 353 -9.47 11.85 -7.13
C GLY A 353 -9.98 12.24 -5.75
N CYS A 354 -9.83 11.39 -4.71
CA CYS A 354 -10.15 11.71 -3.33
C CYS A 354 -8.93 12.27 -2.60
N TYR A 355 -9.00 13.51 -2.05
CA TYR A 355 -7.81 14.22 -1.53
C TYR A 355 -7.75 14.40 -0.01
N ALA A 356 -8.89 14.50 0.70
CA ALA A 356 -8.89 15.03 2.07
C ALA A 356 -8.25 14.11 3.12
N LEU A 357 -8.30 12.80 2.92
CA LEU A 357 -7.73 11.81 3.84
C LEU A 357 -6.25 11.51 3.59
N GLN A 358 -5.59 12.30 2.74
CA GLN A 358 -4.16 12.17 2.50
C GLN A 358 -3.34 12.99 3.50
N ASN A 359 -2.15 12.51 3.87
CA ASN A 359 -1.25 13.20 4.81
C ASN A 359 -0.85 14.62 4.35
N HIS A 360 -1.04 14.93 3.07
CA HIS A 360 -0.80 16.23 2.45
C HIS A 360 -1.93 16.59 1.50
N SER A 361 -3.14 16.73 2.02
CA SER A 361 -4.38 16.95 1.25
C SER A 361 -4.28 18.08 0.22
N GLY A 362 -3.67 19.22 0.57
CA GLY A 362 -3.46 20.32 -0.38
C GLY A 362 -2.53 19.99 -1.54
N LYS A 363 -1.49 19.16 -1.32
CA LYS A 363 -0.62 18.69 -2.40
C LYS A 363 -1.36 17.72 -3.34
N MET A 364 -2.19 16.85 -2.78
CA MET A 364 -2.97 15.91 -3.59
C MET A 364 -4.02 16.61 -4.43
N LEU A 365 -4.71 17.63 -3.88
CA LEU A 365 -5.62 18.48 -4.63
C LEU A 365 -4.93 19.11 -5.86
N ASN A 366 -3.75 19.73 -5.65
CA ASN A 366 -2.98 20.33 -6.73
C ASN A 366 -2.52 19.29 -7.76
N LEU A 367 -2.04 18.13 -7.31
CA LEU A 367 -1.62 17.05 -8.19
C LEU A 367 -2.76 16.57 -9.10
N PHE A 368 -3.96 16.37 -8.57
CA PHE A 368 -5.12 15.97 -9.38
C PHE A 368 -5.58 17.07 -10.33
N ALA A 369 -5.47 18.34 -9.92
CA ALA A 369 -5.78 19.47 -10.80
C ALA A 369 -4.76 19.59 -11.95
N GLU A 370 -3.46 19.43 -11.69
CA GLU A 370 -2.38 19.39 -12.69
C GLU A 370 -2.54 18.20 -13.65
N ALA A 371 -2.92 17.05 -13.12
CA ALA A 371 -3.22 15.85 -13.90
C ALA A 371 -4.51 15.98 -14.73
N LYS A 372 -5.29 17.05 -14.53
CA LYS A 372 -6.57 17.30 -15.21
C LYS A 372 -7.62 16.21 -14.91
N ALA A 373 -7.68 15.75 -13.66
CA ALA A 373 -8.73 14.84 -13.21
C ALA A 373 -10.12 15.38 -13.57
N GLU A 374 -11.05 14.54 -13.99
CA GLU A 374 -12.41 14.95 -14.38
C GLU A 374 -13.18 15.46 -13.16
N MET A 375 -12.90 14.88 -12.00
CA MET A 375 -13.52 15.23 -10.72
C MET A 375 -12.49 15.13 -9.59
N ILE A 376 -12.56 16.05 -8.62
CA ILE A 376 -11.72 15.98 -7.41
C ILE A 376 -12.66 16.13 -6.21
N LEU A 377 -12.61 15.18 -5.29
CA LEU A 377 -13.53 15.06 -4.16
C LEU A 377 -12.77 15.13 -2.83
N PRO A 378 -13.36 15.71 -1.78
CA PRO A 378 -12.78 15.58 -0.45
C PRO A 378 -12.78 14.10 0.00
N THR A 379 -13.88 13.40 -0.16
CA THR A 379 -14.02 11.96 0.08
C THR A 379 -15.03 11.37 -0.89
N VAL A 380 -15.08 10.05 -0.96
CA VAL A 380 -16.06 9.32 -1.78
C VAL A 380 -17.51 9.64 -1.42
N ASN A 381 -17.78 10.03 -0.17
CA ASN A 381 -19.13 10.36 0.31
C ASN A 381 -19.74 11.60 -0.35
N ALA A 382 -18.92 12.46 -0.95
CA ALA A 382 -19.39 13.61 -1.73
C ALA A 382 -19.94 13.22 -3.11
N LEU A 383 -19.60 12.03 -3.61
CA LEU A 383 -19.85 11.61 -4.99
C LEU A 383 -21.35 11.63 -5.38
N PRO A 384 -22.30 11.11 -4.58
CA PRO A 384 -23.71 11.14 -4.97
C PRO A 384 -24.24 12.57 -5.17
N LYS A 385 -23.90 13.50 -4.28
CA LYS A 385 -24.30 14.91 -4.38
C LYS A 385 -23.74 15.56 -5.65
N VAL A 386 -22.47 15.30 -5.94
CA VAL A 386 -21.79 15.86 -7.11
C VAL A 386 -22.41 15.32 -8.41
N LEU A 387 -22.66 14.02 -8.49
CA LEU A 387 -23.29 13.40 -9.67
C LEU A 387 -24.73 13.89 -9.90
N LYS A 388 -25.52 14.07 -8.83
CA LYS A 388 -26.87 14.67 -8.93
C LYS A 388 -26.82 16.06 -9.56
N VAL A 389 -25.92 16.92 -9.07
CA VAL A 389 -25.76 18.28 -9.63
C VAL A 389 -25.33 18.25 -11.09
N ILE A 390 -24.43 17.32 -11.48
CA ILE A 390 -23.97 17.17 -12.87
C ILE A 390 -25.11 16.70 -13.78
N LYS A 391 -25.94 15.76 -13.31
CA LYS A 391 -27.09 15.22 -14.07
C LYS A 391 -28.29 16.17 -14.11
N GLY A 392 -28.25 17.29 -13.38
CA GLY A 392 -29.34 18.28 -13.33
C GLY A 392 -30.52 17.87 -12.43
N GLU A 393 -30.33 16.87 -11.57
CA GLU A 393 -31.32 16.49 -10.58
C GLU A 393 -31.27 17.50 -9.41
N GLN A 394 -32.41 18.18 -9.15
CA GLN A 394 -32.52 19.08 -8.00
C GLN A 394 -32.40 18.24 -6.72
N GLY A 395 -31.45 18.62 -5.85
CA GLY A 395 -31.22 18.03 -4.55
C GLY A 395 -32.17 18.58 -3.47
#